data_c1605aca2ce046ace77358c4a9219c39
#
_entry.id   c1605aca2ce046ace77358c4a9219c39
#
_cell.length_a   1.000
_cell.length_b   1.000
_cell.length_c   1.000
_cell.angle_alpha   90.00
_cell.angle_beta   90.00
_cell.angle_gamma   90.00
#
_symmetry.space_group_name_H-M   'P 1'
#
loop_
_entity.id
_entity.type
_entity.pdbx_description
1 polymer ?
#
loop_
_entity_poly.entity_id
_entity_poly.type
_entity_poly.pdbx_seq_one_letter_code
_entity_poly.pdbx_strand_id
1 'polypeptide(L)'
;MKKILALLLAALLLLGMCACGGETAQPTGEPTTEATEPEKAGIPKKDTLKVLTLGHSLAVDANHMLALVANAEGYTGLTVGTLYYSGCPLYKHVDYLTNNTPEYDLYLSNSANPAPPTVMMDITMYDALRYDNWDVIIMQAGVFEIAVDATYKAGHIQTIQEYCNKHKFNKDAVFGWNMTWVPPVDRSLMEQYPHTPNVYESGYLNYGYDRATMYNNVTKCIADNILTDDTFVCMIPSGTVMENALSSYMTERDIHRDYAHASDFGRVATAYAWYCTLLGIDKIDQVKMDTIPRKYFRSLTGLQDYTFTQAEKDLIVESVNNALANPLQMTQSQYTVAPADYVAK
;
A
#
# COMPACT_ATOMS: atom_id res chain seq x y z
N MET A 1 -15.08 -10.00 -54.98
CA MET A 1 -15.65 -8.65 -55.13
C MET A 1 -15.72 -8.06 -53.71
N LYS A 2 -15.09 -7.01 -53.23
CA LYS A 2 -14.44 -5.86 -53.89
C LYS A 2 -13.37 -5.35 -52.93
N LYS A 3 -12.16 -5.27 -53.41
CA LYS A 3 -11.17 -4.28 -53.03
C LYS A 3 -11.67 -2.90 -53.42
N ILE A 4 -11.13 -1.83 -52.81
CA ILE A 4 -11.32 -0.40 -53.09
C ILE A 4 -12.04 0.28 -51.90
N LEU A 5 -11.27 0.76 -50.94
CA LEU A 5 -11.31 2.12 -50.38
C LEU A 5 -10.14 2.30 -49.40
N ALA A 6 -8.96 2.48 -49.91
CA ALA A 6 -7.80 2.98 -49.19
C ALA A 6 -7.02 3.84 -50.18
N LEU A 7 -7.36 5.10 -50.27
CA LEU A 7 -6.57 6.15 -51.00
C LEU A 7 -7.41 7.43 -51.03
N LEU A 8 -7.30 8.25 -49.98
CA LEU A 8 -7.65 9.67 -50.01
C LEU A 8 -7.47 10.25 -48.58
N LEU A 9 -6.22 10.45 -48.20
CA LEU A 9 -5.80 11.45 -47.20
C LEU A 9 -4.27 11.54 -47.16
N ALA A 10 -3.69 11.92 -48.29
CA ALA A 10 -2.29 12.33 -48.39
C ALA A 10 -2.12 13.32 -49.54
N ALA A 11 -2.60 14.54 -49.37
CA ALA A 11 -2.23 15.68 -50.22
C ALA A 11 -2.89 16.95 -49.64
N LEU A 12 -2.18 17.58 -48.71
CA LEU A 12 -2.36 19.02 -48.39
C LEU A 12 -1.28 19.46 -47.38
N LEU A 13 -0.04 19.37 -47.83
CA LEU A 13 1.08 20.06 -47.23
C LEU A 13 2.05 20.37 -48.37
N LEU A 14 1.97 21.58 -48.90
CA LEU A 14 3.02 22.31 -49.57
C LEU A 14 2.38 23.44 -50.39
N LEU A 15 2.61 24.66 -49.94
CA LEU A 15 2.77 25.88 -50.76
C LEU A 15 2.34 27.11 -49.98
N GLY A 16 3.30 27.96 -49.67
CA GLY A 16 3.04 29.28 -49.15
C GLY A 16 4.23 29.92 -48.42
N MET A 17 5.42 29.93 -49.08
CA MET A 17 6.44 30.95 -48.77
C MET A 17 6.29 32.08 -49.79
N CYS A 18 6.11 33.32 -49.30
CA CYS A 18 6.70 34.58 -49.82
C CYS A 18 6.11 35.77 -49.05
N ALA A 19 6.87 36.35 -48.20
CA ALA A 19 7.62 37.61 -48.26
C ALA A 19 6.85 38.92 -47.96
N CYS A 20 7.51 39.67 -47.11
CA CYS A 20 7.61 41.11 -46.96
C CYS A 20 6.74 41.87 -45.96
N GLY A 21 7.40 42.28 -44.88
CA GLY A 21 7.53 43.70 -44.52
C GLY A 21 6.40 44.33 -43.69
N GLY A 22 6.73 44.76 -42.50
CA GLY A 22 5.99 45.86 -41.91
C GLY A 22 5.63 45.73 -40.43
N GLU A 23 6.39 46.44 -39.60
CA GLU A 23 6.04 47.07 -38.32
C GLU A 23 5.56 46.22 -37.13
N THR A 24 6.35 46.37 -36.11
CA THR A 24 6.15 46.00 -34.68
C THR A 24 4.81 46.42 -34.13
N ALA A 25 4.01 45.41 -33.76
CA ALA A 25 3.03 45.55 -32.70
C ALA A 25 3.31 44.44 -31.66
N GLN A 26 3.69 44.87 -30.48
CA GLN A 26 3.91 44.03 -29.31
C GLN A 26 2.54 43.49 -28.82
N PRO A 27 2.27 42.18 -28.81
CA PRO A 27 1.09 41.70 -28.17
C PRO A 27 1.34 41.68 -26.65
N THR A 28 0.60 42.49 -25.95
CA THR A 28 0.39 42.33 -24.50
C THR A 28 -0.25 40.96 -24.26
N GLY A 29 0.58 39.98 -23.94
CA GLY A 29 0.12 38.69 -23.47
C GLY A 29 -0.59 38.87 -22.13
N GLU A 30 -1.90 38.67 -22.09
CA GLU A 30 -2.59 38.34 -20.85
C GLU A 30 -1.94 37.11 -20.25
N PRO A 31 -1.70 37.07 -18.91
CA PRO A 31 -1.23 35.86 -18.27
C PRO A 31 -2.33 34.79 -18.40
N THR A 32 -2.08 33.79 -19.21
CA THR A 32 -2.83 32.52 -19.13
C THR A 32 -2.63 31.97 -17.71
N THR A 33 -3.64 32.15 -16.89
CA THR A 33 -3.77 31.41 -15.62
C THR A 33 -3.86 29.93 -16.01
N GLU A 34 -2.76 29.20 -15.86
CA GLU A 34 -2.81 27.74 -15.82
C GLU A 34 -3.83 27.41 -14.73
N ALA A 35 -4.89 26.74 -15.11
CA ALA A 35 -5.82 26.17 -14.18
C ALA A 35 -5.04 25.13 -13.38
N THR A 36 -4.64 25.48 -12.17
CA THR A 36 -4.12 24.53 -11.19
C THR A 36 -5.21 23.50 -10.98
N GLU A 37 -4.95 22.23 -11.33
CA GLU A 37 -5.80 21.13 -10.93
C GLU A 37 -6.05 21.25 -9.42
N PRO A 38 -7.28 21.03 -8.94
CA PRO A 38 -7.58 21.09 -7.53
C PRO A 38 -6.67 20.10 -6.80
N GLU A 39 -5.86 20.60 -5.88
CA GLU A 39 -4.98 19.81 -5.03
C GLU A 39 -5.87 18.77 -4.32
N LYS A 40 -5.64 17.46 -4.53
CA LYS A 40 -6.40 16.42 -3.83
C LYS A 40 -6.28 16.67 -2.32
N ALA A 41 -7.40 16.69 -1.64
CA ALA A 41 -7.41 16.86 -0.18
C ALA A 41 -6.57 15.73 0.45
N GLY A 42 -5.40 16.09 0.96
CA GLY A 42 -4.50 15.15 1.62
C GLY A 42 -4.98 14.81 3.03
N ILE A 43 -4.26 13.90 3.69
CA ILE A 43 -4.49 13.60 5.11
C ILE A 43 -4.26 14.88 5.93
N PRO A 44 -5.19 15.29 6.82
CA PRO A 44 -5.01 16.47 7.63
C PRO A 44 -3.76 16.37 8.50
N LYS A 45 -2.84 17.35 8.42
CA LYS A 45 -1.66 17.41 9.30
C LYS A 45 -2.11 17.76 10.71
N LYS A 46 -1.83 16.87 11.66
CA LYS A 46 -2.21 17.01 13.08
C LYS A 46 -1.07 16.55 13.98
N ASP A 47 -1.03 17.12 15.19
CA ASP A 47 -0.13 16.63 16.27
C ASP A 47 -0.50 15.21 16.71
N THR A 48 -1.77 14.84 16.53
CA THR A 48 -2.26 13.48 16.79
C THR A 48 -3.02 12.97 15.57
N LEU A 49 -2.78 11.73 15.19
CA LEU A 49 -3.44 11.06 14.06
C LEU A 49 -3.97 9.71 14.51
N LYS A 50 -5.24 9.44 14.22
CA LYS A 50 -5.91 8.19 14.54
C LYS A 50 -6.32 7.47 13.26
N VAL A 51 -5.78 6.29 13.05
CA VAL A 51 -5.93 5.51 11.82
C VAL A 51 -6.65 4.20 12.13
N LEU A 52 -7.74 3.93 11.42
CA LEU A 52 -8.40 2.62 11.42
C LEU A 52 -8.11 1.92 10.09
N THR A 53 -7.62 0.71 10.14
CA THR A 53 -7.45 -0.12 8.95
C THR A 53 -8.52 -1.20 8.91
N LEU A 54 -9.26 -1.31 7.81
CA LEU A 54 -10.16 -2.41 7.52
C LEU A 54 -9.39 -3.42 6.67
N GLY A 55 -9.02 -4.58 7.26
CA GLY A 55 -8.08 -5.43 6.57
C GLY A 55 -7.94 -6.86 7.12
N HIS A 56 -6.83 -7.45 6.77
CA HIS A 56 -6.45 -8.82 7.11
C HIS A 56 -4.99 -8.87 7.56
N SER A 57 -4.39 -10.06 7.60
CA SER A 57 -3.05 -10.28 8.15
C SER A 57 -1.94 -9.45 7.52
N LEU A 58 -2.04 -9.07 6.24
CA LEU A 58 -1.02 -8.22 5.60
C LEU A 58 -1.05 -6.78 6.16
N ALA A 59 -2.25 -6.23 6.46
CA ALA A 59 -2.33 -4.95 7.18
C ALA A 59 -1.74 -5.07 8.59
N VAL A 60 -2.03 -6.18 9.28
CA VAL A 60 -1.49 -6.44 10.61
C VAL A 60 0.04 -6.46 10.59
N ASP A 61 0.67 -7.01 9.55
CA ASP A 61 2.12 -7.04 9.43
C ASP A 61 2.75 -5.64 9.48
N ALA A 62 2.23 -4.69 8.72
CA ALA A 62 2.69 -3.30 8.73
C ALA A 62 2.26 -2.58 10.02
N ASN A 63 1.00 -2.67 10.41
CA ASN A 63 0.40 -1.87 11.46
C ASN A 63 0.92 -2.22 12.86
N HIS A 64 1.34 -3.48 13.11
CA HIS A 64 1.98 -3.85 14.36
C HIS A 64 3.35 -3.17 14.55
N MET A 65 4.03 -2.81 13.44
CA MET A 65 5.29 -2.07 13.48
C MET A 65 5.08 -0.56 13.43
N LEU A 66 3.96 -0.08 12.91
CA LEU A 66 3.73 1.33 12.60
C LEU A 66 3.84 2.24 13.83
N ALA A 67 3.25 1.85 14.96
CA ALA A 67 3.38 2.62 16.20
C ALA A 67 4.83 2.64 16.74
N LEU A 68 5.56 1.54 16.56
CA LEU A 68 6.97 1.43 16.95
C LEU A 68 7.87 2.30 16.05
N VAL A 69 7.65 2.26 14.74
CA VAL A 69 8.33 3.12 13.76
C VAL A 69 8.06 4.60 14.06
N ALA A 70 6.80 4.98 14.24
CA ALA A 70 6.43 6.38 14.56
C ALA A 70 7.11 6.89 15.84
N ASN A 71 7.15 6.05 16.89
CA ASN A 71 7.88 6.39 18.13
C ASN A 71 9.38 6.57 17.90
N ALA A 72 10.02 5.64 17.17
CA ALA A 72 11.45 5.72 16.87
C ALA A 72 11.79 6.97 16.06
N GLU A 73 10.90 7.39 15.16
CA GLU A 73 11.02 8.63 14.37
C GLU A 73 10.67 9.90 15.16
N GLY A 74 10.18 9.76 16.41
CA GLY A 74 9.85 10.88 17.30
C GLY A 74 8.42 11.38 17.20
N TYR A 75 7.55 10.71 16.42
CA TYR A 75 6.13 11.05 16.37
C TYR A 75 5.32 10.20 17.36
N THR A 76 4.94 10.79 18.47
CA THR A 76 4.25 10.10 19.57
C THR A 76 2.72 10.25 19.53
N GLY A 77 2.18 10.93 18.53
CA GLY A 77 0.75 11.22 18.39
C GLY A 77 -0.07 10.18 17.60
N LEU A 78 0.51 9.05 17.19
CA LEU A 78 -0.18 8.08 16.36
C LEU A 78 -0.93 7.05 17.18
N THR A 79 -2.22 6.87 16.87
CA THR A 79 -3.04 5.73 17.33
C THR A 79 -3.43 4.89 16.11
N VAL A 80 -3.22 3.58 16.20
CA VAL A 80 -3.48 2.64 15.12
C VAL A 80 -4.48 1.58 15.59
N GLY A 81 -5.61 1.50 14.89
CA GLY A 81 -6.56 0.40 14.97
C GLY A 81 -6.49 -0.46 13.72
N THR A 82 -6.46 -1.77 13.85
CA THR A 82 -6.57 -2.70 12.72
C THR A 82 -7.73 -3.65 12.97
N LEU A 83 -8.81 -3.44 12.23
CA LEU A 83 -9.96 -4.34 12.21
C LEU A 83 -9.60 -5.53 11.33
N TYR A 84 -9.38 -6.65 11.96
CA TYR A 84 -8.80 -7.85 11.36
C TYR A 84 -9.80 -8.98 11.23
N TYR A 85 -9.84 -9.58 10.06
CA TYR A 85 -10.33 -10.93 9.83
C TYR A 85 -9.35 -11.64 8.87
N SER A 86 -9.12 -12.93 9.10
CA SER A 86 -8.10 -13.68 8.34
C SER A 86 -8.40 -13.71 6.84
N GLY A 87 -7.47 -13.20 6.01
CA GLY A 87 -7.58 -13.20 4.56
C GLY A 87 -8.76 -12.41 3.98
N CYS A 88 -9.42 -11.57 4.76
CA CYS A 88 -10.71 -10.93 4.47
C CYS A 88 -10.79 -10.29 3.08
N PRO A 89 -11.57 -10.84 2.16
CA PRO A 89 -11.84 -10.21 0.87
C PRO A 89 -12.91 -9.10 1.02
N LEU A 90 -13.00 -8.19 0.05
CA LEU A 90 -13.93 -7.06 0.11
C LEU A 90 -15.40 -7.50 0.25
N TYR A 91 -15.81 -8.55 -0.47
CA TYR A 91 -17.19 -9.06 -0.35
C TYR A 91 -17.51 -9.56 1.06
N LYS A 92 -16.50 -10.05 1.80
CA LYS A 92 -16.69 -10.56 3.16
C LYS A 92 -16.87 -9.42 4.17
N HIS A 93 -16.18 -8.31 3.97
CA HIS A 93 -16.48 -7.09 4.72
C HIS A 93 -17.94 -6.65 4.50
N VAL A 94 -18.44 -6.70 3.26
CA VAL A 94 -19.85 -6.36 2.94
C VAL A 94 -20.82 -7.34 3.60
N ASP A 95 -20.55 -8.63 3.59
CA ASP A 95 -21.34 -9.64 4.29
C ASP A 95 -21.44 -9.34 5.79
N TYR A 96 -20.30 -9.09 6.44
CA TYR A 96 -20.24 -8.86 7.88
C TYR A 96 -20.89 -7.53 8.31
N LEU A 97 -20.68 -6.44 7.56
CA LEU A 97 -21.34 -5.18 7.89
C LEU A 97 -22.85 -5.23 7.69
N THR A 98 -23.33 -5.99 6.67
CA THR A 98 -24.75 -6.15 6.38
C THR A 98 -25.47 -6.93 7.48
N ASN A 99 -24.82 -7.99 7.98
CA ASN A 99 -25.38 -8.88 9.01
C ASN A 99 -25.00 -8.45 10.43
N ASN A 100 -24.22 -7.39 10.60
CA ASN A 100 -23.64 -6.94 11.87
C ASN A 100 -22.94 -8.07 12.63
N THR A 101 -22.13 -8.86 11.91
CA THR A 101 -21.50 -10.07 12.40
C THR A 101 -20.26 -9.75 13.24
N PRO A 102 -20.13 -10.23 14.51
CA PRO A 102 -19.01 -9.94 15.39
C PRO A 102 -17.86 -10.94 15.16
N GLU A 103 -17.28 -10.92 13.96
CA GLU A 103 -16.23 -11.87 13.53
C GLU A 103 -14.83 -11.23 13.46
N TYR A 104 -14.73 -9.94 13.82
CA TYR A 104 -13.46 -9.24 13.75
C TYR A 104 -12.73 -9.20 15.09
N ASP A 105 -11.40 -9.17 15.00
CA ASP A 105 -10.53 -8.71 16.07
C ASP A 105 -10.09 -7.26 15.79
N LEU A 106 -10.11 -6.40 16.79
CA LEU A 106 -9.53 -5.06 16.72
C LEU A 106 -8.20 -5.02 17.47
N TYR A 107 -7.11 -4.87 16.73
CA TYR A 107 -5.77 -4.66 17.28
C TYR A 107 -5.53 -3.16 17.47
N LEU A 108 -5.09 -2.76 18.66
CA LEU A 108 -4.88 -1.37 19.04
C LEU A 108 -3.44 -1.14 19.48
N SER A 109 -2.78 -0.13 18.92
CA SER A 109 -1.45 0.32 19.31
C SER A 109 -1.34 1.84 19.33
N ASN A 110 -0.34 2.37 20.04
CA ASN A 110 -0.12 3.79 20.19
C ASN A 110 1.37 4.11 20.21
N SER A 111 1.80 5.15 19.51
CA SER A 111 3.20 5.52 19.40
C SER A 111 3.77 6.24 20.61
N ALA A 112 2.95 6.81 21.49
CA ALA A 112 3.45 7.40 22.74
C ALA A 112 4.03 6.34 23.69
N ASN A 113 3.42 5.14 23.69
CA ASN A 113 3.85 4.00 24.50
C ASN A 113 3.80 2.73 23.64
N PRO A 114 4.76 2.56 22.71
CA PRO A 114 4.72 1.45 21.80
C PRO A 114 4.85 0.13 22.58
N ALA A 115 3.85 -0.71 22.41
CA ALA A 115 3.75 -2.04 22.98
C ALA A 115 3.12 -2.97 21.94
N PRO A 116 3.25 -4.29 22.07
CA PRO A 116 2.45 -5.20 21.27
C PRO A 116 0.98 -4.80 21.35
N PRO A 117 0.24 -4.83 20.21
CA PRO A 117 -1.14 -4.38 20.19
C PRO A 117 -2.00 -5.09 21.23
N THR A 118 -2.88 -4.35 21.89
CA THR A 118 -4.00 -4.93 22.63
C THR A 118 -5.06 -5.42 21.65
N VAL A 119 -5.79 -6.47 22.00
CA VAL A 119 -6.76 -7.09 21.11
C VAL A 119 -8.14 -7.10 21.77
N MET A 120 -9.13 -6.60 21.03
CA MET A 120 -10.55 -6.81 21.33
C MET A 120 -11.08 -7.83 20.34
N MET A 121 -11.63 -8.92 20.82
CA MET A 121 -12.12 -10.03 20.00
C MET A 121 -13.63 -9.93 19.80
N ASP A 122 -14.12 -10.61 18.78
CA ASP A 122 -15.56 -10.82 18.52
C ASP A 122 -16.33 -9.48 18.44
N ILE A 123 -15.81 -8.51 17.69
CA ILE A 123 -16.45 -7.21 17.49
C ILE A 123 -16.98 -7.06 16.06
N THR A 124 -17.93 -6.14 15.90
CA THR A 124 -18.46 -5.77 14.59
C THR A 124 -17.67 -4.61 13.98
N MET A 125 -17.83 -4.39 12.67
CA MET A 125 -17.31 -3.17 12.02
C MET A 125 -17.92 -1.90 12.65
N TYR A 126 -19.18 -1.98 13.08
CA TYR A 126 -19.85 -0.87 13.80
C TYR A 126 -19.13 -0.50 15.08
N ASP A 127 -18.74 -1.49 15.88
CA ASP A 127 -18.01 -1.27 17.15
C ASP A 127 -16.66 -0.62 16.90
N ALA A 128 -15.92 -1.12 15.90
CA ALA A 128 -14.60 -0.59 15.54
C ALA A 128 -14.67 0.87 15.07
N LEU A 129 -15.65 1.21 14.21
CA LEU A 129 -15.85 2.58 13.71
C LEU A 129 -16.19 3.56 14.83
N ARG A 130 -16.81 3.09 15.91
CA ARG A 130 -17.25 3.89 17.07
C ARG A 130 -16.33 3.75 18.28
N TYR A 131 -15.28 2.97 18.17
CA TYR A 131 -14.32 2.80 19.26
C TYR A 131 -13.55 4.09 19.56
N ASP A 132 -13.14 4.80 18.49
CA ASP A 132 -12.42 6.08 18.62
C ASP A 132 -12.85 7.08 17.54
N ASN A 133 -12.35 8.29 17.63
CA ASN A 133 -12.60 9.36 16.68
C ASN A 133 -11.54 9.30 15.56
N TRP A 134 -11.64 8.28 14.69
CA TRP A 134 -10.69 8.02 13.63
C TRP A 134 -10.58 9.17 12.64
N ASP A 135 -9.35 9.54 12.26
CA ASP A 135 -9.07 10.58 11.26
C ASP A 135 -8.96 10.01 9.84
N VAL A 136 -8.44 8.80 9.74
CA VAL A 136 -8.23 8.11 8.46
C VAL A 136 -8.72 6.68 8.57
N ILE A 137 -9.44 6.22 7.54
CA ILE A 137 -9.87 4.82 7.40
C ILE A 137 -9.17 4.24 6.19
N ILE A 138 -8.23 3.31 6.40
CA ILE A 138 -7.49 2.64 5.34
C ILE A 138 -8.20 1.34 4.97
N MET A 139 -8.38 1.12 3.66
CA MET A 139 -8.93 -0.10 3.09
C MET A 139 -7.86 -0.83 2.26
N GLN A 140 -8.08 -2.11 2.00
CA GLN A 140 -7.24 -2.93 1.13
C GLN A 140 -8.06 -4.08 0.52
N ALA A 141 -7.61 -4.65 -0.60
CA ALA A 141 -8.17 -5.87 -1.15
C ALA A 141 -7.67 -7.11 -0.41
N GLY A 142 -8.43 -8.20 -0.45
CA GLY A 142 -8.01 -9.50 0.07
C GLY A 142 -6.76 -10.05 -0.63
N VAL A 143 -5.98 -10.88 0.05
CA VAL A 143 -4.68 -11.40 -0.46
C VAL A 143 -4.75 -11.96 -1.88
N PHE A 144 -5.85 -12.65 -2.23
CA PHE A 144 -6.02 -13.30 -3.53
C PHE A 144 -6.78 -12.45 -4.55
N GLU A 145 -7.14 -11.22 -4.18
CA GLU A 145 -7.95 -10.32 -4.99
C GLU A 145 -7.19 -9.08 -5.45
N ILE A 146 -5.96 -8.88 -4.96
CA ILE A 146 -5.18 -7.66 -5.18
C ILE A 146 -4.93 -7.33 -6.64
N ALA A 147 -4.94 -8.35 -7.54
CA ALA A 147 -4.76 -8.21 -8.98
C ALA A 147 -6.02 -8.57 -9.78
N VAL A 148 -7.20 -8.67 -9.13
CA VAL A 148 -8.47 -9.02 -9.77
C VAL A 148 -9.31 -7.79 -9.98
N ASP A 149 -9.30 -7.23 -11.17
CA ASP A 149 -10.02 -6.00 -11.53
C ASP A 149 -11.53 -6.08 -11.21
N ALA A 150 -12.17 -7.25 -11.42
CA ALA A 150 -13.57 -7.46 -11.09
C ALA A 150 -13.92 -7.21 -9.61
N THR A 151 -12.99 -7.49 -8.69
CA THR A 151 -13.16 -7.25 -7.25
C THR A 151 -13.33 -5.78 -6.94
N TYR A 152 -12.55 -4.93 -7.60
CA TYR A 152 -12.62 -3.48 -7.41
C TYR A 152 -13.91 -2.89 -8.00
N LYS A 153 -14.43 -3.47 -9.09
CA LYS A 153 -15.62 -3.03 -9.81
C LYS A 153 -16.93 -3.60 -9.27
N ALA A 154 -16.88 -4.48 -8.27
CA ALA A 154 -18.07 -5.16 -7.73
C ALA A 154 -18.97 -4.29 -6.84
N GLY A 155 -18.61 -3.02 -6.59
CA GLY A 155 -19.38 -2.11 -5.73
C GLY A 155 -19.14 -2.31 -4.22
N HIS A 156 -18.27 -3.24 -3.84
CA HIS A 156 -17.99 -3.52 -2.43
C HIS A 156 -17.30 -2.35 -1.72
N ILE A 157 -16.37 -1.67 -2.40
CA ILE A 157 -15.67 -0.49 -1.88
C ILE A 157 -16.66 0.58 -1.49
N GLN A 158 -17.55 0.95 -2.41
CA GLN A 158 -18.56 1.97 -2.20
C GLN A 158 -19.50 1.60 -1.04
N THR A 159 -19.95 0.34 -0.98
CA THR A 159 -20.80 -0.15 0.12
C THR A 159 -20.11 -0.02 1.47
N ILE A 160 -18.82 -0.35 1.57
CA ILE A 160 -18.04 -0.21 2.80
C ILE A 160 -17.86 1.27 3.17
N GLN A 161 -17.55 2.12 2.20
CA GLN A 161 -17.39 3.57 2.43
C GLN A 161 -18.70 4.23 2.90
N GLU A 162 -19.84 3.88 2.29
CA GLU A 162 -21.18 4.36 2.70
C GLU A 162 -21.48 3.95 4.14
N TYR A 163 -21.20 2.69 4.49
CA TYR A 163 -21.37 2.20 5.86
C TYR A 163 -20.46 2.96 6.84
N CYS A 164 -19.20 3.14 6.51
CA CYS A 164 -18.26 3.91 7.32
C CYS A 164 -18.74 5.36 7.51
N ASN A 165 -19.13 6.05 6.44
CA ASN A 165 -19.63 7.41 6.48
C ASN A 165 -20.88 7.57 7.36
N LYS A 166 -21.74 6.56 7.36
CA LYS A 166 -22.93 6.53 8.19
C LYS A 166 -22.60 6.39 9.69
N HIS A 167 -21.61 5.55 10.03
CA HIS A 167 -21.41 5.10 11.41
C HIS A 167 -20.16 5.67 12.10
N LYS A 168 -19.16 6.23 11.38
CA LYS A 168 -17.97 6.85 11.97
C LYS A 168 -18.31 8.03 12.86
N PHE A 169 -17.58 8.21 13.97
CA PHE A 169 -17.77 9.37 14.86
C PHE A 169 -17.25 10.66 14.21
N ASN A 170 -16.02 10.65 13.74
CA ASN A 170 -15.44 11.79 13.03
C ASN A 170 -16.04 11.86 11.62
N LYS A 171 -16.90 12.84 11.37
CA LYS A 171 -17.53 13.02 10.05
C LYS A 171 -16.55 13.48 8.98
N ASP A 172 -15.44 14.08 9.39
CA ASP A 172 -14.36 14.57 8.51
C ASP A 172 -13.28 13.50 8.27
N ALA A 173 -13.45 12.28 8.79
CA ALA A 173 -12.53 11.19 8.53
C ALA A 173 -12.46 10.88 7.02
N VAL A 174 -11.25 10.74 6.52
CA VAL A 174 -10.96 10.50 5.10
C VAL A 174 -10.64 9.03 4.85
N PHE A 175 -10.73 8.60 3.58
CA PHE A 175 -10.34 7.25 3.18
C PHE A 175 -8.96 7.23 2.53
N GLY A 176 -8.22 6.15 2.77
CA GLY A 176 -6.99 5.81 2.08
C GLY A 176 -7.00 4.34 1.66
N TRP A 177 -6.07 3.99 0.81
CA TRP A 177 -5.91 2.62 0.31
C TRP A 177 -4.52 2.09 0.60
N ASN A 178 -4.41 0.86 1.04
CA ASN A 178 -3.14 0.14 1.10
C ASN A 178 -2.99 -0.80 -0.10
N MET A 179 -2.05 -0.53 -0.98
CA MET A 179 -1.64 -1.46 -2.02
C MET A 179 -0.76 -2.54 -1.38
N THR A 180 -1.33 -3.69 -1.11
CA THR A 180 -0.59 -4.84 -0.57
C THR A 180 0.39 -5.41 -1.58
N TRP A 181 1.26 -6.30 -1.15
CA TRP A 181 2.33 -6.87 -1.97
C TRP A 181 1.93 -8.17 -2.64
N VAL A 182 2.66 -8.49 -3.70
CA VAL A 182 2.58 -9.77 -4.41
C VAL A 182 3.10 -10.88 -3.51
N PRO A 183 2.38 -12.00 -3.35
CA PRO A 183 2.88 -13.16 -2.63
C PRO A 183 4.17 -13.72 -3.25
N PRO A 184 5.04 -14.38 -2.48
CA PRO A 184 6.26 -14.99 -3.02
C PRO A 184 5.94 -16.10 -4.01
N VAL A 185 6.77 -16.25 -5.05
CA VAL A 185 6.67 -17.34 -6.02
C VAL A 185 7.53 -18.55 -5.63
N ASP A 186 8.38 -18.43 -4.61
CA ASP A 186 9.14 -19.55 -4.05
C ASP A 186 8.19 -20.56 -3.39
N ARG A 187 7.97 -21.68 -4.08
CA ARG A 187 7.08 -22.75 -3.62
C ARG A 187 7.47 -23.35 -2.27
N SER A 188 8.75 -23.32 -1.91
CA SER A 188 9.21 -23.83 -0.62
C SER A 188 8.69 -23.03 0.58
N LEU A 189 8.33 -21.74 0.39
CA LEU A 189 7.62 -20.95 1.39
C LEU A 189 6.16 -21.41 1.57
N MET A 190 5.59 -22.09 0.57
CA MET A 190 4.23 -22.62 0.61
C MET A 190 4.15 -24.00 1.25
N GLU A 191 5.20 -24.81 1.16
CA GLU A 191 5.23 -26.20 1.70
C GLU A 191 5.08 -26.26 3.21
N GLN A 192 5.35 -25.18 3.92
CA GLN A 192 5.13 -25.07 5.36
C GLN A 192 3.65 -25.09 5.77
N TYR A 193 2.73 -24.95 4.80
CA TYR A 193 1.28 -24.88 5.02
C TYR A 193 0.51 -25.90 4.14
N PRO A 194 0.69 -27.20 4.37
CA PRO A 194 0.16 -28.27 3.49
C PRO A 194 -1.37 -28.31 3.39
N HIS A 195 -2.09 -27.54 4.23
CA HIS A 195 -3.56 -27.53 4.27
C HIS A 195 -4.21 -26.45 3.38
N THR A 196 -3.41 -25.63 2.68
CA THR A 196 -3.92 -24.50 1.89
C THR A 196 -3.54 -24.52 0.41
N PRO A 197 -3.09 -25.64 -0.20
CA PRO A 197 -2.59 -25.63 -1.59
C PRO A 197 -3.63 -25.15 -2.60
N ASN A 198 -4.91 -25.48 -2.43
CA ASN A 198 -5.96 -25.18 -3.40
C ASN A 198 -6.34 -23.69 -3.45
N VAL A 199 -6.26 -22.98 -2.35
CA VAL A 199 -6.60 -21.55 -2.29
C VAL A 199 -5.50 -20.71 -2.93
N TYR A 200 -4.23 -21.11 -2.70
CA TYR A 200 -3.07 -20.42 -3.27
C TYR A 200 -2.90 -20.73 -4.75
N GLU A 201 -3.05 -21.99 -5.16
CA GLU A 201 -2.99 -22.36 -6.57
C GLU A 201 -4.04 -21.62 -7.41
N SER A 202 -5.25 -21.44 -6.93
CA SER A 202 -6.27 -20.67 -7.65
C SER A 202 -5.92 -19.18 -7.76
N GLY A 203 -5.33 -18.56 -6.72
CA GLY A 203 -4.82 -17.20 -6.77
C GLY A 203 -3.67 -17.06 -7.76
N TYR A 204 -2.67 -17.93 -7.67
CA TYR A 204 -1.52 -17.92 -8.59
C TYR A 204 -1.90 -18.27 -10.04
N LEU A 205 -2.84 -19.17 -10.26
CA LEU A 205 -3.37 -19.50 -11.60
C LEU A 205 -4.02 -18.28 -12.28
N ASN A 206 -4.68 -17.41 -11.49
CA ASN A 206 -5.31 -16.20 -12.02
C ASN A 206 -4.28 -15.13 -12.44
N TYR A 207 -3.04 -15.19 -11.91
CA TYR A 207 -2.02 -14.14 -12.12
C TYR A 207 -0.84 -14.64 -12.96
N GLY A 208 -0.76 -15.94 -13.25
CA GLY A 208 0.48 -16.58 -13.72
C GLY A 208 1.51 -16.68 -12.59
N TYR A 209 2.47 -17.59 -12.69
CA TYR A 209 3.54 -17.76 -11.71
C TYR A 209 4.72 -16.79 -11.94
N ASP A 210 4.52 -15.77 -12.73
CA ASP A 210 5.52 -14.73 -13.00
C ASP A 210 5.27 -13.51 -12.13
N ARG A 211 6.22 -13.20 -11.26
CA ARG A 211 6.14 -12.12 -10.29
C ARG A 211 5.93 -10.76 -10.95
N ALA A 212 6.64 -10.48 -12.04
CA ALA A 212 6.51 -9.22 -12.75
C ALA A 212 5.10 -9.02 -13.32
N THR A 213 4.52 -10.08 -13.91
CA THR A 213 3.13 -10.07 -14.39
C THR A 213 2.16 -9.84 -13.25
N MET A 214 2.34 -10.51 -12.11
CA MET A 214 1.48 -10.31 -10.92
C MET A 214 1.55 -8.86 -10.42
N TYR A 215 2.75 -8.31 -10.28
CA TYR A 215 2.93 -6.92 -9.84
C TYR A 215 2.31 -5.92 -10.82
N ASN A 216 2.51 -6.10 -12.12
CA ASN A 216 1.90 -5.26 -13.15
C ASN A 216 0.37 -5.30 -13.09
N ASN A 217 -0.23 -6.47 -12.81
CA ASN A 217 -1.68 -6.59 -12.65
C ASN A 217 -2.17 -5.87 -11.38
N VAL A 218 -1.44 -5.96 -10.28
CA VAL A 218 -1.75 -5.21 -9.04
C VAL A 218 -1.72 -3.71 -9.30
N THR A 219 -0.62 -3.20 -9.84
CA THR A 219 -0.46 -1.76 -10.09
C THR A 219 -1.48 -1.24 -11.09
N LYS A 220 -1.84 -2.06 -12.10
CA LYS A 220 -2.92 -1.71 -13.03
C LYS A 220 -4.27 -1.63 -12.34
N CYS A 221 -4.63 -2.58 -11.48
CA CYS A 221 -5.88 -2.53 -10.71
C CYS A 221 -5.95 -1.26 -9.83
N ILE A 222 -4.85 -0.90 -9.19
CA ILE A 222 -4.76 0.32 -8.38
C ILE A 222 -4.91 1.57 -9.24
N ALA A 223 -4.18 1.65 -10.36
CA ALA A 223 -4.25 2.80 -11.27
C ALA A 223 -5.67 3.01 -11.81
N ASP A 224 -6.31 1.93 -12.24
CA ASP A 224 -7.61 2.01 -12.91
C ASP A 224 -8.80 2.23 -11.96
N ASN A 225 -8.69 1.81 -10.69
CA ASN A 225 -9.83 1.78 -9.78
C ASN A 225 -9.67 2.59 -8.51
N ILE A 226 -8.44 2.79 -8.01
CA ILE A 226 -8.19 3.49 -6.74
C ILE A 226 -7.70 4.92 -6.99
N LEU A 227 -6.73 5.10 -7.88
CA LEU A 227 -6.20 6.45 -8.17
C LEU A 227 -7.19 7.32 -8.96
N THR A 228 -8.17 6.70 -9.61
CA THR A 228 -9.28 7.39 -10.31
C THR A 228 -10.48 7.67 -9.40
N ASP A 229 -10.49 7.15 -8.18
CA ASP A 229 -11.55 7.38 -7.19
C ASP A 229 -11.13 8.51 -6.24
N ASP A 230 -11.79 9.65 -6.37
CA ASP A 230 -11.51 10.85 -5.58
C ASP A 230 -11.88 10.72 -4.09
N THR A 231 -12.56 9.65 -3.71
CA THR A 231 -12.84 9.36 -2.30
C THR A 231 -11.61 8.95 -1.52
N PHE A 232 -10.58 8.42 -2.20
CA PHE A 232 -9.31 8.08 -1.58
C PHE A 232 -8.32 9.24 -1.65
N VAL A 233 -7.94 9.77 -0.48
CA VAL A 233 -6.99 10.89 -0.39
C VAL A 233 -5.53 10.45 -0.44
N CYS A 234 -5.25 9.17 -0.20
CA CYS A 234 -3.91 8.61 -0.26
C CYS A 234 -3.91 7.13 -0.66
N MET A 235 -2.78 6.68 -1.20
CA MET A 235 -2.48 5.29 -1.47
C MET A 235 -1.10 4.96 -0.88
N ILE A 236 -1.03 3.93 -0.04
CA ILE A 236 0.19 3.47 0.62
C ILE A 236 0.83 2.40 -0.28
N PRO A 237 2.06 2.60 -0.78
CA PRO A 237 2.66 1.74 -1.79
C PRO A 237 3.41 0.53 -1.17
N SER A 238 2.80 -0.19 -0.22
CA SER A 238 3.46 -1.32 0.46
C SER A 238 3.97 -2.39 -0.51
N GLY A 239 3.20 -2.68 -1.57
CA GLY A 239 3.62 -3.62 -2.61
C GLY A 239 4.86 -3.16 -3.37
N THR A 240 4.94 -1.87 -3.72
CA THR A 240 6.12 -1.33 -4.42
C THR A 240 7.37 -1.32 -3.53
N VAL A 241 7.22 -1.07 -2.22
CA VAL A 241 8.34 -1.20 -1.27
C VAL A 241 8.93 -2.61 -1.30
N MET A 242 8.07 -3.63 -1.27
CA MET A 242 8.49 -5.03 -1.30
C MET A 242 9.18 -5.40 -2.62
N GLU A 243 8.66 -4.93 -3.76
CA GLU A 243 9.28 -5.16 -5.08
C GLU A 243 10.62 -4.43 -5.23
N ASN A 244 10.74 -3.19 -4.73
CA ASN A 244 12.01 -2.46 -4.71
C ASN A 244 13.06 -3.22 -3.89
N ALA A 245 12.70 -3.72 -2.71
CA ALA A 245 13.59 -4.52 -1.87
C ALA A 245 14.02 -5.82 -2.55
N LEU A 246 13.11 -6.50 -3.26
CA LEU A 246 13.41 -7.72 -4.01
C LEU A 246 14.29 -7.49 -5.25
N SER A 247 14.38 -6.26 -5.74
CA SER A 247 15.29 -5.91 -6.82
C SER A 247 16.76 -5.78 -6.37
N SER A 248 17.03 -5.93 -5.07
CA SER A 248 18.35 -5.87 -4.43
C SER A 248 19.03 -7.25 -4.36
N TYR A 249 19.95 -7.38 -3.40
CA TYR A 249 20.58 -8.67 -3.05
C TYR A 249 19.66 -9.60 -2.24
N MET A 250 18.52 -9.11 -1.75
CA MET A 250 17.62 -9.89 -0.91
C MET A 250 16.79 -10.89 -1.75
N THR A 251 16.52 -12.02 -1.13
CA THR A 251 15.66 -13.08 -1.69
C THR A 251 14.22 -12.95 -1.19
N GLU A 252 13.30 -13.72 -1.77
CA GLU A 252 11.93 -13.77 -1.28
C GLU A 252 11.83 -14.22 0.19
N ARG A 253 12.76 -15.08 0.65
CA ARG A 253 12.82 -15.53 2.05
C ARG A 253 13.26 -14.44 3.03
N ASP A 254 14.02 -13.46 2.57
CA ASP A 254 14.42 -12.31 3.39
C ASP A 254 13.26 -11.34 3.59
N ILE A 255 12.38 -11.24 2.60
CA ILE A 255 11.26 -10.28 2.54
C ILE A 255 9.97 -10.90 3.09
N HIS A 256 9.75 -12.22 2.87
CA HIS A 256 8.58 -12.95 3.33
C HIS A 256 8.97 -14.03 4.34
N ARG A 257 8.15 -14.22 5.39
CA ARG A 257 8.33 -15.31 6.36
C ARG A 257 7.61 -16.60 5.97
N ASP A 258 6.63 -16.48 5.09
CA ASP A 258 5.81 -17.58 4.58
C ASP A 258 5.19 -17.20 3.22
N TYR A 259 4.24 -17.97 2.75
CA TYR A 259 3.56 -17.83 1.45
C TYR A 259 2.87 -16.48 1.18
N ALA A 260 2.68 -15.62 2.16
CA ALA A 260 1.98 -14.35 1.98
C ALA A 260 2.51 -13.23 2.89
N HIS A 261 2.98 -13.57 4.08
CA HIS A 261 3.25 -12.59 5.12
C HIS A 261 4.67 -12.05 5.04
N ALA A 262 4.82 -10.78 5.39
CA ALA A 262 6.11 -10.11 5.44
C ALA A 262 7.01 -10.67 6.56
N SER A 263 8.31 -10.80 6.28
CA SER A 263 9.34 -11.00 7.29
C SER A 263 9.47 -9.78 8.20
N ASP A 264 10.35 -9.85 9.19
CA ASP A 264 10.60 -8.70 10.07
C ASP A 264 11.17 -7.50 9.31
N PHE A 265 12.03 -7.72 8.33
CA PHE A 265 12.47 -6.68 7.40
C PHE A 265 11.29 -6.09 6.63
N GLY A 266 10.48 -6.93 5.97
CA GLY A 266 9.35 -6.50 5.17
C GLY A 266 8.29 -5.74 5.99
N ARG A 267 8.02 -6.18 7.24
CA ARG A 267 7.09 -5.51 8.16
C ARG A 267 7.53 -4.08 8.47
N VAL A 268 8.83 -3.88 8.73
CA VAL A 268 9.35 -2.55 9.04
C VAL A 268 9.42 -1.68 7.79
N ALA A 269 9.88 -2.22 6.66
CA ALA A 269 9.93 -1.48 5.41
C ALA A 269 8.53 -0.98 5.00
N THR A 270 7.50 -1.84 5.06
CA THR A 270 6.12 -1.44 4.78
C THR A 270 5.58 -0.46 5.82
N ALA A 271 5.91 -0.63 7.13
CA ALA A 271 5.49 0.30 8.17
C ALA A 271 6.09 1.71 7.97
N TYR A 272 7.31 1.83 7.44
CA TYR A 272 7.87 3.13 7.04
C TYR A 272 7.09 3.77 5.88
N ALA A 273 6.65 3.00 4.89
CA ALA A 273 5.79 3.53 3.83
C ALA A 273 4.45 4.05 4.38
N TRP A 274 3.83 3.30 5.32
CA TRP A 274 2.64 3.77 6.04
C TRP A 274 2.91 5.06 6.80
N TYR A 275 3.98 5.09 7.59
CA TYR A 275 4.38 6.27 8.37
C TYR A 275 4.56 7.51 7.49
N CYS A 276 5.31 7.37 6.40
CA CYS A 276 5.57 8.47 5.48
C CYS A 276 4.28 8.95 4.78
N THR A 277 3.48 8.02 4.24
CA THR A 277 2.23 8.39 3.55
C THR A 277 1.24 9.06 4.49
N LEU A 278 1.05 8.52 5.71
CA LEU A 278 0.11 9.06 6.68
C LEU A 278 0.49 10.44 7.20
N LEU A 279 1.78 10.75 7.29
CA LEU A 279 2.26 12.05 7.79
C LEU A 279 2.68 13.03 6.69
N GLY A 280 2.54 12.66 5.42
CA GLY A 280 2.94 13.48 4.29
C GLY A 280 4.45 13.73 4.26
N ILE A 281 5.24 12.69 4.51
CA ILE A 281 6.70 12.69 4.45
C ILE A 281 7.12 12.12 3.11
N ASP A 282 7.72 12.95 2.27
CA ASP A 282 8.09 12.56 0.91
C ASP A 282 9.36 11.70 0.86
N LYS A 283 10.21 11.78 1.90
CA LYS A 283 11.51 11.12 1.95
C LYS A 283 11.98 10.91 3.38
N ILE A 284 12.60 9.77 3.65
CA ILE A 284 13.37 9.49 4.88
C ILE A 284 14.86 9.44 4.55
N ASP A 285 15.70 9.91 5.46
CA ASP A 285 17.16 9.89 5.29
C ASP A 285 17.82 8.72 6.01
N GLN A 286 17.15 8.15 7.00
CA GLN A 286 17.64 7.02 7.82
C GLN A 286 16.48 6.27 8.47
N VAL A 287 16.73 5.02 8.84
CA VAL A 287 15.90 4.22 9.73
C VAL A 287 16.43 4.40 11.16
N LYS A 288 15.64 5.02 12.05
CA LYS A 288 16.04 5.24 13.46
C LYS A 288 15.78 4.05 14.36
N MET A 289 15.06 3.06 13.88
CA MET A 289 14.81 1.83 14.62
C MET A 289 15.96 0.84 14.43
N ASP A 290 16.65 0.49 15.52
CA ASP A 290 17.77 -0.45 15.50
C ASP A 290 17.33 -1.90 15.70
N THR A 291 16.27 -2.11 16.48
CA THR A 291 15.82 -3.44 16.87
C THR A 291 14.29 -3.52 16.92
N ILE A 292 13.78 -4.71 16.60
CA ILE A 292 12.40 -5.08 16.93
C ILE A 292 12.46 -5.96 18.17
N PRO A 293 11.91 -5.53 19.32
CA PRO A 293 11.84 -6.39 20.50
C PRO A 293 11.04 -7.66 20.23
N ARG A 294 11.53 -8.80 20.71
CA ARG A 294 10.91 -10.12 20.54
C ARG A 294 9.41 -10.15 20.81
N LYS A 295 8.94 -9.38 21.77
CA LYS A 295 7.51 -9.32 22.13
C LYS A 295 6.58 -8.89 20.98
N TYR A 296 7.13 -8.31 19.90
CA TYR A 296 6.39 -7.92 18.69
C TYR A 296 6.26 -9.04 17.64
N PHE A 297 6.96 -10.17 17.85
CA PHE A 297 6.88 -11.29 16.92
C PHE A 297 5.64 -12.13 17.19
N ARG A 298 4.92 -12.45 16.12
CA ARG A 298 3.80 -13.41 16.17
C ARG A 298 4.29 -14.86 16.12
N SER A 299 5.45 -15.10 15.51
CA SER A 299 5.96 -16.45 15.35
C SER A 299 6.83 -16.83 16.55
N LEU A 300 6.61 -18.04 17.06
CA LEU A 300 7.32 -18.61 18.21
C LEU A 300 8.78 -19.01 17.89
N THR A 301 9.26 -18.81 16.66
CA THR A 301 10.57 -19.29 16.19
C THR A 301 11.73 -18.39 16.58
N GLY A 302 11.49 -17.09 16.82
CA GLY A 302 12.53 -16.16 17.25
C GLY A 302 12.65 -16.07 18.77
N LEU A 303 13.80 -16.45 19.34
CA LEU A 303 14.07 -16.33 20.78
C LEU A 303 14.74 -15.01 21.18
N GLN A 304 15.12 -14.17 20.21
CA GLN A 304 15.88 -12.93 20.41
C GLN A 304 15.21 -11.75 19.70
N ASP A 305 15.59 -10.55 20.09
CA ASP A 305 15.26 -9.32 19.38
C ASP A 305 15.84 -9.38 17.96
N TYR A 306 15.12 -8.84 16.97
CA TYR A 306 15.66 -8.67 15.63
C TYR A 306 16.44 -7.37 15.56
N THR A 307 17.71 -7.41 15.21
CA THR A 307 18.57 -6.24 15.05
C THR A 307 18.88 -6.03 13.58
N PHE A 308 18.60 -4.83 13.08
CA PHE A 308 18.90 -4.43 11.71
C PHE A 308 20.38 -4.18 11.51
N THR A 309 20.96 -4.75 10.46
CA THR A 309 22.26 -4.32 9.95
C THR A 309 22.15 -2.94 9.30
N GLN A 310 23.29 -2.23 9.13
CA GLN A 310 23.26 -0.95 8.42
C GLN A 310 22.81 -1.13 6.97
N ALA A 311 23.22 -2.20 6.31
CA ALA A 311 22.80 -2.51 4.93
C ALA A 311 21.28 -2.73 4.80
N GLU A 312 20.65 -3.39 5.76
CA GLU A 312 19.19 -3.53 5.80
C GLU A 312 18.49 -2.18 6.00
N LYS A 313 19.01 -1.31 6.86
CA LYS A 313 18.47 0.04 7.06
C LYS A 313 18.58 0.89 5.80
N ASP A 314 19.75 0.86 5.14
CA ASP A 314 19.98 1.59 3.89
C ASP A 314 19.05 1.11 2.79
N LEU A 315 18.81 -0.19 2.71
CA LEU A 315 17.87 -0.79 1.76
C LEU A 315 16.41 -0.42 2.08
N ILE A 316 16.01 -0.34 3.36
CA ILE A 316 14.70 0.18 3.74
C ILE A 316 14.53 1.62 3.27
N VAL A 317 15.54 2.49 3.53
CA VAL A 317 15.51 3.90 3.09
C VAL A 317 15.33 3.99 1.58
N GLU A 318 16.14 3.24 0.81
CA GLU A 318 16.04 3.24 -0.65
C GLU A 318 14.68 2.75 -1.14
N SER A 319 14.23 1.58 -0.66
CA SER A 319 13.00 0.94 -1.10
C SER A 319 11.77 1.79 -0.81
N VAL A 320 11.72 2.42 0.36
CA VAL A 320 10.63 3.31 0.76
C VAL A 320 10.64 4.59 -0.07
N ASN A 321 11.78 5.28 -0.17
CA ASN A 321 11.87 6.53 -0.92
C ASN A 321 11.54 6.35 -2.41
N ASN A 322 12.01 5.27 -3.02
CA ASN A 322 11.69 4.93 -4.40
C ASN A 322 10.20 4.63 -4.58
N ALA A 323 9.57 3.94 -3.62
CA ALA A 323 8.14 3.65 -3.67
C ALA A 323 7.27 4.90 -3.45
N LEU A 324 7.69 5.82 -2.59
CA LEU A 324 7.00 7.11 -2.42
C LEU A 324 7.08 7.97 -3.67
N ALA A 325 8.25 8.00 -4.33
CA ALA A 325 8.45 8.75 -5.57
C ALA A 325 7.74 8.11 -6.79
N ASN A 326 7.66 6.78 -6.84
CA ASN A 326 7.11 6.01 -7.95
C ASN A 326 6.18 4.90 -7.42
N PRO A 327 5.00 5.23 -6.90
CA PRO A 327 4.19 4.31 -6.11
C PRO A 327 3.65 3.09 -6.86
N LEU A 328 3.58 3.15 -8.19
CA LEU A 328 3.10 2.05 -9.04
C LEU A 328 4.20 1.43 -9.92
N GLN A 329 5.46 1.78 -9.68
CA GLN A 329 6.57 1.30 -10.49
C GLN A 329 7.73 0.82 -9.61
N MET A 330 8.13 -0.44 -9.80
CA MET A 330 9.36 -0.96 -9.19
C MET A 330 10.57 -0.18 -9.72
N THR A 331 11.42 0.26 -8.80
CA THR A 331 12.71 0.91 -9.10
C THR A 331 13.83 -0.05 -8.74
N GLN A 332 14.75 -0.29 -9.69
CA GLN A 332 15.89 -1.16 -9.45
C GLN A 332 16.77 -0.62 -8.33
N SER A 333 17.06 -1.45 -7.35
CA SER A 333 17.94 -1.11 -6.23
C SER A 333 19.41 -0.93 -6.70
N GLN A 334 20.12 0.00 -6.06
CA GLN A 334 21.56 0.12 -6.20
C GLN A 334 22.33 -0.97 -5.39
N TYR A 335 21.68 -1.58 -4.41
CA TYR A 335 22.27 -2.61 -3.53
C TYR A 335 22.10 -4.01 -4.14
N THR A 336 22.72 -4.26 -5.30
CA THR A 336 22.62 -5.55 -6.01
C THR A 336 23.63 -6.58 -5.55
N VAL A 337 24.65 -6.18 -4.77
CA VAL A 337 25.71 -7.05 -4.22
C VAL A 337 25.49 -7.18 -2.72
N ALA A 338 25.36 -8.42 -2.27
CA ALA A 338 25.19 -8.71 -0.85
C ALA A 338 26.42 -8.27 -0.04
N PRO A 339 26.23 -7.71 1.17
CA PRO A 339 27.31 -7.47 2.13
C PRO A 339 28.08 -8.76 2.43
N ALA A 340 29.35 -8.63 2.80
CA ALA A 340 30.21 -9.80 3.06
C ALA A 340 29.75 -10.68 4.24
N ASP A 341 29.00 -10.09 5.17
CA ASP A 341 28.41 -10.72 6.35
C ASP A 341 26.93 -11.11 6.15
N TYR A 342 26.40 -10.91 4.95
CA TYR A 342 25.01 -11.29 4.65
C TYR A 342 24.87 -12.81 4.62
N VAL A 343 23.83 -13.28 5.31
CA VAL A 343 23.38 -14.68 5.30
C VAL A 343 21.93 -14.73 4.83
N ALA A 344 21.69 -15.31 3.67
CA ALA A 344 20.34 -15.52 3.14
C ALA A 344 19.52 -16.40 4.09
N LYS A 345 18.25 -16.07 4.29
CA LYS A 345 17.29 -16.78 5.18
C LYS A 345 16.63 -17.98 4.49
#